data_e5fce7b4c5ce8d906fabcc1c65cfc09c
#
_entry.id   e5fce7b4c5ce8d906fabcc1c65cfc09c
#
_cell.length_a   1.000
_cell.length_b   1.000
_cell.length_c   1.000
_cell.angle_alpha   90.00
_cell.angle_beta   90.00
_cell.angle_gamma   90.00
#
_symmetry.space_group_name_H-M   'P 1'
#
loop_
_entity.id
_entity.type
_entity.pdbx_description
1 polymer ?
#
loop_
_entity_poly.entity_id
_entity_poly.type
_entity_poly.pdbx_seq_one_letter_code
_entity_poly.pdbx_strand_id
1 'polypeptide(L)'
;MSRVPLINPAQASGERKVLLDRIQQTFGATPAMFRAVANSPAALTSMFGSFGALGQGSLPAKLGEQLAVAIANRNSCEYCLAAHTALARKACGWDWRSD
;
A
#
# COMPACT_ATOMS: atom_id res chain seq x y z
N MET A 1 -14.51 11.77 -2.47
CA MET A 1 -14.09 12.34 -3.78
C MET A 1 -12.64 12.81 -3.70
N SER A 2 -11.85 12.46 -4.69
CA SER A 2 -10.44 12.83 -4.70
C SER A 2 -10.27 14.29 -5.15
N ARG A 3 -9.37 15.02 -4.47
CA ARG A 3 -9.03 16.40 -4.85
C ARG A 3 -8.06 16.45 -6.02
N VAL A 4 -7.41 15.34 -6.32
CA VAL A 4 -6.50 15.22 -7.46
C VAL A 4 -7.00 14.10 -8.36
N PRO A 5 -6.69 14.14 -9.66
CA PRO A 5 -7.07 13.03 -10.55
C PRO A 5 -6.42 11.72 -10.08
N LEU A 6 -7.15 10.63 -10.21
CA LEU A 6 -6.58 9.31 -10.03
C LEU A 6 -6.04 8.82 -11.37
N ILE A 7 -4.76 8.56 -11.44
CA ILE A 7 -4.13 8.09 -12.68
C ILE A 7 -4.66 6.70 -13.02
N ASN A 8 -5.13 6.53 -14.25
CA ASN A 8 -5.57 5.23 -14.75
C ASN A 8 -4.35 4.45 -15.23
N PRO A 9 -4.01 3.30 -14.61
CA PRO A 9 -2.82 2.53 -15.02
C PRO A 9 -2.84 2.12 -16.49
N ALA A 10 -4.01 1.88 -17.05
CA ALA A 10 -4.14 1.47 -18.45
C ALA A 10 -3.77 2.60 -19.42
N GLN A 11 -3.84 3.85 -18.99
CA GLN A 11 -3.54 5.03 -19.81
C GLN A 11 -2.21 5.67 -19.45
N ALA A 12 -1.53 5.16 -18.41
CA ALA A 12 -0.24 5.68 -18.00
C ALA A 12 0.87 5.25 -18.97
N SER A 13 1.96 6.02 -19.00
CA SER A 13 3.12 5.73 -19.85
C SER A 13 4.40 6.08 -19.10
N GLY A 14 5.53 5.61 -19.64
CA GLY A 14 6.85 5.92 -19.09
C GLY A 14 7.07 5.34 -17.69
N GLU A 15 7.82 6.07 -16.88
CA GLU A 15 8.18 5.68 -15.51
C GLU A 15 6.95 5.44 -14.64
N ARG A 16 5.95 6.29 -14.78
CA ARG A 16 4.70 6.17 -14.03
C ARG A 16 4.03 4.82 -14.27
N LYS A 17 3.98 4.38 -15.53
CA LYS A 17 3.38 3.09 -15.86
C LYS A 17 4.18 1.93 -15.28
N VAL A 18 5.50 1.98 -15.35
CA VAL A 18 6.37 0.93 -14.80
C VAL A 18 6.12 0.78 -13.31
N LEU A 19 6.04 1.88 -12.58
CA LEU A 19 5.80 1.88 -11.14
C LEU A 19 4.41 1.34 -10.80
N LEU A 20 3.37 1.79 -11.52
CA LEU A 20 2.01 1.31 -11.28
C LEU A 20 1.87 -0.17 -11.58
N ASP A 21 2.55 -0.67 -12.62
CA ASP A 21 2.54 -2.10 -12.95
C ASP A 21 3.20 -2.93 -11.85
N ARG A 22 4.28 -2.43 -11.26
CA ARG A 22 4.93 -3.09 -10.10
C ARG A 22 4.01 -3.15 -8.90
N ILE A 23 3.28 -2.08 -8.64
CA ILE A 23 2.32 -2.03 -7.54
C ILE A 23 1.22 -3.07 -7.75
N GLN A 24 0.70 -3.17 -8.97
CA GLN A 24 -0.30 -4.16 -9.34
C GLN A 24 0.22 -5.58 -9.10
N GLN A 25 1.46 -5.86 -9.48
CA GLN A 25 2.07 -7.17 -9.27
C GLN A 25 2.29 -7.48 -7.80
N THR A 26 2.66 -6.47 -7.02
CA THR A 26 2.95 -6.65 -5.58
C THR A 26 1.68 -6.91 -4.78
N PHE A 27 0.62 -6.16 -5.03
CA PHE A 27 -0.60 -6.21 -4.20
C PHE A 27 -1.76 -6.95 -4.87
N GLY A 28 -1.67 -7.27 -6.15
CA GLY A 28 -2.78 -7.85 -6.90
C GLY A 28 -3.84 -6.82 -7.27
N ALA A 29 -3.60 -5.56 -6.99
CA ALA A 29 -4.47 -4.43 -7.28
C ALA A 29 -3.63 -3.15 -7.29
N THR A 30 -4.19 -2.07 -7.83
CA THR A 30 -3.56 -0.75 -7.77
C THR A 30 -4.45 0.15 -6.90
N PRO A 31 -4.20 0.20 -5.58
CA PRO A 31 -5.03 1.00 -4.67
C PRO A 31 -5.10 2.46 -5.07
N ALA A 32 -6.24 3.10 -4.78
CA ALA A 32 -6.50 4.49 -5.18
C ALA A 32 -5.43 5.47 -4.66
N MET A 33 -4.89 5.24 -3.47
CA MET A 33 -3.86 6.13 -2.92
C MET A 33 -2.61 6.16 -3.82
N PHE A 34 -2.20 5.04 -4.39
CA PHE A 34 -1.07 4.99 -5.31
C PHE A 34 -1.39 5.71 -6.62
N ARG A 35 -2.62 5.59 -7.09
CA ARG A 35 -3.07 6.28 -8.30
C ARG A 35 -3.11 7.79 -8.09
N ALA A 36 -3.45 8.25 -6.89
CA ALA A 36 -3.41 9.67 -6.54
C ALA A 36 -1.97 10.18 -6.47
N VAL A 37 -1.08 9.45 -5.78
CA VAL A 37 0.33 9.81 -5.65
C VAL A 37 1.04 9.78 -7.01
N ALA A 38 0.56 8.96 -7.94
CA ALA A 38 1.13 8.82 -9.29
C ALA A 38 1.02 10.09 -10.14
N ASN A 39 0.31 11.12 -9.68
CA ASN A 39 0.37 12.44 -10.32
C ASN A 39 1.79 13.00 -10.33
N SER A 40 2.65 12.59 -9.39
CA SER A 40 4.08 12.86 -9.40
C SER A 40 4.83 11.54 -9.42
N PRO A 41 5.51 11.20 -10.52
CA PRO A 41 6.34 9.98 -10.57
C PRO A 41 7.39 9.94 -9.46
N ALA A 42 7.99 11.09 -9.12
CA ALA A 42 8.97 11.18 -8.03
C ALA A 42 8.34 10.83 -6.68
N ALA A 43 7.14 11.34 -6.41
CA ALA A 43 6.42 11.05 -5.17
C ALA A 43 6.06 9.56 -5.10
N LEU A 44 5.64 8.98 -6.21
CA LEU A 44 5.31 7.56 -6.28
C LEU A 44 6.54 6.68 -6.03
N THR A 45 7.67 7.03 -6.62
CA THR A 45 8.95 6.35 -6.39
C THR A 45 9.34 6.41 -4.92
N SER A 46 9.23 7.57 -4.29
CA SER A 46 9.53 7.76 -2.88
C SER A 46 8.63 6.91 -1.99
N MET A 47 7.33 6.97 -2.20
CA MET A 47 6.37 6.25 -1.37
C MET A 47 6.51 4.73 -1.51
N PHE A 48 6.52 4.23 -2.74
CA PHE A 48 6.64 2.80 -2.99
C PHE A 48 8.02 2.27 -2.58
N GLY A 49 9.07 3.06 -2.83
CA GLY A 49 10.43 2.73 -2.41
C GLY A 49 10.59 2.65 -0.90
N SER A 50 9.92 3.52 -0.15
CA SER A 50 9.93 3.45 1.31
C SER A 50 9.30 2.16 1.81
N PHE A 51 8.16 1.77 1.26
CA PHE A 51 7.52 0.50 1.63
C PHE A 51 8.43 -0.69 1.32
N GLY A 52 9.06 -0.69 0.14
CA GLY A 52 9.98 -1.76 -0.23
C GLY A 52 11.20 -1.84 0.69
N ALA A 53 11.78 -0.68 1.02
CA ALA A 53 12.93 -0.61 1.92
C ALA A 53 12.59 -1.11 3.32
N LEU A 54 11.45 -0.70 3.86
CA LEU A 54 10.99 -1.17 5.18
C LEU A 54 10.69 -2.65 5.17
N GLY A 55 10.14 -3.17 4.07
CA GLY A 55 9.87 -4.60 3.92
C GLY A 55 11.12 -5.46 3.89
N GLN A 56 12.27 -4.89 3.52
CA GLN A 56 13.55 -5.58 3.52
C GLN A 56 14.37 -5.32 4.79
N GLY A 57 13.81 -4.55 5.71
CA GLY A 57 14.46 -4.24 6.98
C GLY A 57 14.38 -5.37 7.98
N SER A 58 14.73 -5.08 9.22
CA SER A 58 14.81 -6.09 10.28
C SER A 58 13.46 -6.45 10.90
N LEU A 59 12.39 -5.71 10.61
CA LEU A 59 11.07 -6.02 11.16
C LEU A 59 10.41 -7.15 10.38
N PRO A 60 9.96 -8.22 11.06
CA PRO A 60 9.22 -9.28 10.37
C PRO A 60 7.90 -8.76 9.79
N ALA A 61 7.43 -9.38 8.74
CA ALA A 61 6.18 -8.98 8.09
C ALA A 61 5.00 -8.94 9.07
N LYS A 62 4.91 -9.94 9.96
CA LYS A 62 3.85 -9.98 10.96
C LYS A 62 3.86 -8.76 11.87
N LEU A 63 5.03 -8.38 12.39
CA LEU A 63 5.15 -7.21 13.23
C LEU A 63 4.79 -5.93 12.46
N GLY A 64 5.23 -5.83 11.22
CA GLY A 64 4.87 -4.71 10.35
C GLY A 64 3.36 -4.55 10.21
N GLU A 65 2.65 -5.65 9.99
CA GLU A 65 1.20 -5.62 9.87
C GLU A 65 0.52 -5.36 11.22
N GLN A 66 1.07 -5.86 12.32
CA GLN A 66 0.57 -5.55 13.67
C GLN A 66 0.65 -4.05 13.95
N LEU A 67 1.77 -3.42 13.59
CA LEU A 67 1.96 -1.98 13.74
C LEU A 67 0.98 -1.21 12.86
N ALA A 68 0.82 -1.63 11.62
CA ALA A 68 -0.10 -0.97 10.67
C ALA A 68 -1.54 -1.04 11.16
N VAL A 69 -1.97 -2.19 11.66
CA VAL A 69 -3.32 -2.38 12.21
C VAL A 69 -3.53 -1.50 13.44
N ALA A 70 -2.55 -1.47 14.35
CA ALA A 70 -2.64 -0.66 15.56
C ALA A 70 -2.76 0.84 15.22
N ILE A 71 -1.94 1.32 14.28
CA ILE A 71 -1.96 2.71 13.86
C ILE A 71 -3.28 3.05 13.13
N ALA A 72 -3.73 2.17 12.24
CA ALA A 72 -4.99 2.35 11.53
C ALA A 72 -6.16 2.44 12.49
N ASN A 73 -6.19 1.58 13.51
CA ASN A 73 -7.23 1.61 14.53
C ASN A 73 -7.17 2.91 15.34
N ARG A 74 -5.98 3.32 15.76
CA ARG A 74 -5.78 4.57 16.51
C ARG A 74 -6.23 5.79 15.72
N ASN A 75 -5.99 5.78 14.40
CA ASN A 75 -6.34 6.88 13.52
C ASN A 75 -7.80 6.81 13.03
N SER A 76 -8.54 5.80 13.42
CA SER A 76 -9.92 5.56 12.94
C SER A 76 -10.00 5.50 11.41
N CYS A 77 -8.97 4.95 10.78
CA CYS A 77 -8.95 4.78 9.33
C CYS A 77 -9.52 3.42 8.95
N GLU A 78 -10.81 3.37 8.63
CA GLU A 78 -11.50 2.11 8.31
C GLU A 78 -10.90 1.41 7.11
N TYR A 79 -10.57 2.17 6.05
CA TYR A 79 -9.93 1.61 4.86
C TYR A 79 -8.57 1.00 5.19
N CYS A 80 -7.75 1.73 5.94
CA CYS A 80 -6.42 1.26 6.32
C CYS A 80 -6.49 -0.01 7.17
N LEU A 81 -7.42 -0.03 8.12
CA LEU A 81 -7.64 -1.20 8.97
C LEU A 81 -8.04 -2.42 8.14
N ALA A 82 -9.00 -2.25 7.23
CA ALA A 82 -9.46 -3.34 6.36
C ALA A 82 -8.33 -3.83 5.45
N ALA A 83 -7.57 -2.92 4.84
CA ALA A 83 -6.48 -3.27 3.94
C ALA A 83 -5.39 -4.07 4.66
N HIS A 84 -4.93 -3.60 5.81
CA HIS A 84 -3.87 -4.28 6.55
C HIS A 84 -4.35 -5.57 7.22
N THR A 85 -5.62 -5.66 7.59
CA THR A 85 -6.21 -6.92 8.05
C THR A 85 -6.12 -7.98 6.94
N ALA A 86 -6.49 -7.61 5.72
CA ALA A 86 -6.42 -8.53 4.58
C ALA A 86 -4.97 -8.92 4.26
N LEU A 87 -4.05 -7.96 4.26
CA LEU A 87 -2.63 -8.22 4.00
C LEU A 87 -2.01 -9.13 5.06
N ALA A 88 -2.35 -8.90 6.33
CA ALA A 88 -1.84 -9.72 7.42
C ALA A 88 -2.30 -11.18 7.30
N ARG A 89 -3.56 -11.39 6.98
CA ARG A 89 -4.10 -12.74 6.78
C ARG A 89 -3.41 -13.45 5.63
N LYS A 90 -3.22 -12.76 4.52
CA LYS A 90 -2.62 -13.32 3.32
C LYS A 90 -1.13 -13.62 3.50
N ALA A 91 -0.37 -12.68 4.09
CA ALA A 91 1.09 -12.77 4.16
C ALA A 91 1.57 -13.53 5.39
N CYS A 92 0.86 -13.45 6.52
CA CYS A 92 1.33 -13.94 7.81
C CYS A 92 0.37 -14.89 8.51
N GLY A 93 -0.84 -15.07 7.97
CA GLY A 93 -1.87 -15.88 8.61
C GLY A 93 -2.38 -15.29 9.93
N TRP A 94 -2.10 -14.03 10.21
CA TRP A 94 -2.51 -13.38 11.44
C TRP A 94 -3.74 -12.51 11.23
N ASP A 95 -4.64 -12.56 12.20
CA ASP A 95 -5.85 -11.72 12.20
C ASP A 95 -6.06 -11.20 13.62
N TRP A 96 -6.02 -9.88 13.79
CA TRP A 96 -6.21 -9.24 15.10
C TRP A 96 -7.54 -9.58 15.75
N ARG A 97 -8.54 -9.96 14.95
CA ARG A 97 -9.87 -10.32 15.46
C ARG A 97 -9.90 -11.71 16.08
N SER A 98 -8.90 -12.54 15.78
CA SER A 98 -8.81 -13.91 16.29
C SER A 98 -7.98 -14.02 17.55
N ASP A 99 -7.23 -12.99 17.89
CA ASP A 99 -6.38 -12.92 19.07
C ASP A 99 -7.10 -12.12 20.19
#